data_f1be4228d1bccaf69e89eb74f2b71f19
#
_entry.id   f1be4228d1bccaf69e89eb74f2b71f19
#
_cell.length_a   1.000
_cell.length_b   1.000
_cell.length_c   1.000
_cell.angle_alpha   90.00
_cell.angle_beta   90.00
_cell.angle_gamma   90.00
#
_symmetry.space_group_name_H-M   'P 1'
#
loop_
_entity.id
_entity.type
_entity.pdbx_description
1 polymer ?
#
loop_
_entity_poly.entity_id
_entity_poly.type
_entity_poly.pdbx_seq_one_letter_code
_entity_poly.pdbx_strand_id
1 'polypeptide(L)'
;IFRDAFHFSCVPCYQEVARSIGVKNMTEYLDKLEYGNMKVDSTNIDLFWLEGESQISQFQQVDFLKRFYQSELPISKRTETIMKRMMVMEDNDDYKLSGKTGWSIRNGNNNGWFVGYVEHQNKTYFFATNVEPNKDFDMNLFPRIRKDATYKALEQMRIIK
;
A
#
# COMPACT_ATOMS: atom_id res chain seq x y z
N ILE A 1 12.34 -2.54 14.92
CA ILE A 1 11.88 -1.15 14.86
C ILE A 1 10.71 -1.04 13.87
N PHE A 2 9.82 -0.03 14.00
CA PHE A 2 8.64 0.12 13.13
C PHE A 2 9.00 0.21 11.64
N ARG A 3 10.10 0.86 11.28
CA ARG A 3 10.62 0.90 9.91
C ARG A 3 10.85 -0.51 9.33
N ASP A 4 11.45 -1.38 10.10
CA ASP A 4 11.73 -2.75 9.64
C ASP A 4 10.44 -3.55 9.50
N ALA A 5 9.48 -3.36 10.42
CA ALA A 5 8.14 -3.92 10.31
C ALA A 5 7.44 -3.49 9.02
N PHE A 6 7.60 -2.21 8.61
CA PHE A 6 7.07 -1.69 7.35
C PHE A 6 7.72 -2.37 6.14
N HIS A 7 9.06 -2.43 6.10
CA HIS A 7 9.79 -3.01 4.97
C HIS A 7 9.53 -4.52 4.80
N PHE A 8 9.48 -5.25 5.91
CA PHE A 8 9.22 -6.70 5.89
C PHE A 8 7.75 -7.07 5.90
N SER A 9 6.83 -6.09 5.91
CA SER A 9 5.38 -6.34 6.02
C SER A 9 5.02 -7.25 7.20
N CYS A 10 5.56 -6.93 8.39
CA CYS A 10 5.39 -7.71 9.61
C CYS A 10 3.92 -7.67 10.07
N VAL A 11 3.09 -8.62 9.61
CA VAL A 11 1.67 -8.68 9.96
C VAL A 11 1.44 -8.68 11.48
N PRO A 12 2.12 -9.54 12.28
CA PRO A 12 1.94 -9.49 13.74
C PRO A 12 2.26 -8.13 14.35
N CYS A 13 3.27 -7.42 13.81
CA CYS A 13 3.61 -6.06 14.28
C CYS A 13 2.48 -5.07 14.01
N TYR A 14 1.83 -5.14 12.85
CA TYR A 14 0.69 -4.29 12.50
C TYR A 14 -0.55 -4.62 13.30
N GLN A 15 -0.79 -5.91 13.58
CA GLN A 15 -1.88 -6.36 14.43
C GLN A 15 -1.77 -5.77 15.83
N GLU A 16 -0.57 -5.78 16.42
CA GLU A 16 -0.34 -5.17 17.74
C GLU A 16 -0.58 -3.66 17.74
N VAL A 17 -0.09 -2.97 16.70
CA VAL A 17 -0.35 -1.53 16.52
C VAL A 17 -1.85 -1.26 16.36
N ALA A 18 -2.56 -2.03 15.55
CA ALA A 18 -3.99 -1.85 15.35
C ALA A 18 -4.79 -2.06 16.64
N ARG A 19 -4.47 -3.10 17.42
CA ARG A 19 -5.08 -3.32 18.75
C ARG A 19 -4.81 -2.15 19.70
N SER A 20 -3.59 -1.60 19.71
CA SER A 20 -3.23 -0.45 20.55
C SER A 20 -3.93 0.85 20.15
N ILE A 21 -4.22 1.04 18.84
CA ILE A 21 -5.00 2.18 18.33
C ILE A 21 -6.47 2.07 18.75
N GLY A 22 -7.02 0.85 18.70
CA GLY A 22 -8.41 0.54 19.01
C GLY A 22 -9.40 0.96 17.93
N VAL A 23 -10.58 0.33 17.97
CA VAL A 23 -11.63 0.48 16.93
C VAL A 23 -12.02 1.94 16.70
N LYS A 24 -12.30 2.68 17.78
CA LYS A 24 -12.79 4.07 17.70
C LYS A 24 -11.81 4.97 16.92
N ASN A 25 -10.55 4.98 17.32
CA ASN A 25 -9.54 5.81 16.67
C ASN A 25 -9.25 5.33 15.25
N MET A 26 -9.22 4.01 15.02
CA MET A 26 -9.00 3.45 13.69
C MET A 26 -10.10 3.90 12.72
N THR A 27 -11.36 3.74 13.08
CA THR A 27 -12.50 4.16 12.25
C THR A 27 -12.47 5.67 12.00
N GLU A 28 -12.28 6.48 13.04
CA GLU A 28 -12.21 7.93 12.93
C GLU A 28 -11.12 8.41 11.95
N TYR A 29 -9.95 7.78 12.00
CA TYR A 29 -8.86 8.15 11.08
C TYR A 29 -9.08 7.62 9.66
N LEU A 30 -9.62 6.43 9.48
CA LEU A 30 -9.96 5.90 8.15
C LEU A 30 -10.99 6.80 7.45
N ASP A 31 -11.99 7.28 8.18
CA ASP A 31 -13.00 8.23 7.68
C ASP A 31 -12.34 9.57 7.31
N LYS A 32 -11.52 10.16 8.20
CA LYS A 32 -10.79 11.41 7.92
C LYS A 32 -9.84 11.31 6.72
N LEU A 33 -9.26 10.14 6.52
CA LEU A 33 -8.36 9.87 5.39
C LEU A 33 -9.14 9.57 4.10
N GLU A 34 -10.45 9.33 4.18
CA GLU A 34 -11.28 8.87 3.05
C GLU A 34 -10.66 7.63 2.38
N TYR A 35 -10.22 6.66 3.20
CA TYR A 35 -9.44 5.51 2.72
C TYR A 35 -10.33 4.33 2.35
N GLY A 36 -10.94 4.39 1.17
CA GLY A 36 -11.78 3.31 0.66
C GLY A 36 -13.06 3.08 1.47
N ASN A 37 -13.53 1.85 1.47
CA ASN A 37 -14.68 1.40 2.27
C ASN A 37 -14.19 0.38 3.29
N MET A 38 -13.63 0.87 4.41
CA MET A 38 -13.09 0.04 5.45
C MET A 38 -14.17 -0.37 6.46
N LYS A 39 -14.22 -1.65 6.82
CA LYS A 39 -15.14 -2.22 7.80
C LYS A 39 -14.35 -2.65 9.01
N VAL A 40 -14.43 -1.87 10.09
CA VAL A 40 -13.64 -2.08 11.31
C VAL A 40 -14.57 -2.18 12.51
N ASP A 41 -14.44 -3.24 13.28
CA ASP A 41 -15.13 -3.46 14.54
C ASP A 41 -14.25 -4.21 15.55
N SER A 42 -14.80 -4.55 16.71
CA SER A 42 -14.06 -5.23 17.78
C SER A 42 -13.65 -6.67 17.44
N THR A 43 -14.25 -7.28 16.43
CA THR A 43 -13.96 -8.66 16.04
C THR A 43 -12.88 -8.77 14.97
N ASN A 44 -12.59 -7.65 14.24
CA ASN A 44 -11.70 -7.65 13.09
C ASN A 44 -10.60 -6.56 13.12
N ILE A 45 -10.45 -5.81 14.21
CA ILE A 45 -9.52 -4.67 14.31
C ILE A 45 -8.09 -4.98 13.84
N ASP A 46 -7.64 -6.19 13.99
CA ASP A 46 -6.30 -6.65 13.64
C ASP A 46 -6.25 -7.49 12.36
N LEU A 47 -7.37 -7.60 11.63
CA LEU A 47 -7.50 -8.38 10.40
C LEU A 47 -8.22 -7.64 9.25
N PHE A 48 -8.90 -6.52 9.52
CA PHE A 48 -9.80 -5.86 8.57
C PHE A 48 -9.16 -5.51 7.21
N TRP A 49 -7.84 -5.32 7.16
CA TRP A 49 -7.09 -5.06 5.91
C TRP A 49 -6.64 -6.32 5.18
N LEU A 50 -6.69 -7.49 5.83
CA LEU A 50 -6.27 -8.79 5.27
C LEU A 50 -7.46 -9.62 4.81
N GLU A 51 -8.55 -9.54 5.56
CA GLU A 51 -9.74 -10.39 5.41
C GLU A 51 -11.03 -9.56 5.50
N GLY A 52 -12.17 -10.20 5.25
CA GLY A 52 -13.49 -9.60 5.42
C GLY A 52 -13.90 -8.65 4.29
N GLU A 53 -14.70 -7.65 4.64
CA GLU A 53 -15.45 -6.82 3.68
C GLU A 53 -14.79 -5.48 3.35
N SER A 54 -13.65 -5.14 3.96
CA SER A 54 -12.94 -3.88 3.67
C SER A 54 -12.45 -3.85 2.22
N GLN A 55 -12.71 -2.78 1.51
CA GLN A 55 -12.41 -2.66 0.08
C GLN A 55 -11.84 -1.28 -0.27
N ILE A 56 -10.93 -1.28 -1.22
CA ILE A 56 -10.44 -0.07 -1.88
C ILE A 56 -10.20 -0.37 -3.37
N SER A 57 -10.61 0.51 -4.24
CA SER A 57 -10.31 0.40 -5.66
C SER A 57 -8.92 0.95 -5.99
N GLN A 58 -8.38 0.58 -7.16
CA GLN A 58 -7.11 1.11 -7.65
C GLN A 58 -7.17 2.64 -7.81
N PHE A 59 -8.29 3.18 -8.25
CA PHE A 59 -8.46 4.63 -8.39
C PHE A 59 -8.47 5.35 -7.04
N GLN A 60 -9.17 4.82 -6.04
CA GLN A 60 -9.16 5.35 -4.68
C GLN A 60 -7.76 5.29 -4.06
N GLN A 61 -7.02 4.21 -4.32
CA GLN A 61 -5.65 4.06 -3.84
C GLN A 61 -4.70 5.09 -4.49
N VAL A 62 -4.84 5.34 -5.79
CA VAL A 62 -4.07 6.38 -6.50
C VAL A 62 -4.43 7.77 -5.97
N ASP A 63 -5.71 8.07 -5.76
CA ASP A 63 -6.15 9.34 -5.19
C ASP A 63 -5.59 9.57 -3.79
N PHE A 64 -5.66 8.56 -2.92
CA PHE A 64 -5.04 8.61 -1.60
C PHE A 64 -3.54 8.90 -1.66
N LEU A 65 -2.81 8.24 -2.56
CA LEU A 65 -1.37 8.46 -2.74
C LEU A 65 -1.05 9.87 -3.25
N LYS A 66 -1.88 10.42 -4.14
CA LYS A 66 -1.76 11.81 -4.61
C LYS A 66 -1.93 12.79 -3.45
N ARG A 67 -3.01 12.67 -2.68
CA ARG A 67 -3.26 13.51 -1.50
C ARG A 67 -2.14 13.38 -0.46
N PHE A 68 -1.64 12.17 -0.24
CA PHE A 68 -0.47 11.95 0.63
C PHE A 68 0.78 12.66 0.11
N TYR A 69 1.09 12.52 -1.18
CA TYR A 69 2.26 13.15 -1.82
C TYR A 69 2.17 14.68 -1.76
N GLN A 70 0.99 15.24 -2.00
CA GLN A 70 0.69 16.68 -2.01
C GLN A 70 0.54 17.29 -0.61
N SER A 71 0.70 16.50 0.46
CA SER A 71 0.53 16.95 1.86
C SER A 71 -0.90 17.40 2.20
N GLU A 72 -1.89 16.79 1.57
CA GLU A 72 -3.32 17.12 1.75
C GLU A 72 -4.03 16.20 2.75
N LEU A 73 -3.37 15.16 3.25
CA LEU A 73 -3.95 14.28 4.27
C LEU A 73 -3.92 14.94 5.66
N PRO A 74 -4.94 14.70 6.51
CA PRO A 74 -5.03 15.27 7.86
C PRO A 74 -4.09 14.55 8.84
N ILE A 75 -2.81 14.51 8.53
CA ILE A 75 -1.75 13.92 9.35
C ILE A 75 -0.68 14.96 9.69
N SER A 76 0.07 14.71 10.76
CA SER A 76 1.16 15.64 11.12
C SER A 76 2.28 15.65 10.08
N LYS A 77 2.93 16.78 9.91
CA LYS A 77 4.11 16.90 9.00
C LYS A 77 5.22 15.91 9.36
N ARG A 78 5.38 15.63 10.65
CA ARG A 78 6.32 14.62 11.14
C ARG A 78 5.95 13.23 10.64
N THR A 79 4.68 12.83 10.74
CA THR A 79 4.17 11.54 10.26
C THR A 79 4.37 11.42 8.75
N GLU A 80 3.98 12.44 8.00
CA GLU A 80 4.16 12.50 6.55
C GLU A 80 5.63 12.30 6.15
N THR A 81 6.54 13.07 6.75
CA THR A 81 7.98 12.99 6.46
C THR A 81 8.54 11.59 6.75
N ILE A 82 8.18 11.00 7.89
CA ILE A 82 8.61 9.65 8.26
C ILE A 82 8.09 8.62 7.24
N MET A 83 6.81 8.71 6.89
CA MET A 83 6.20 7.76 5.95
C MET A 83 6.80 7.88 4.55
N LYS A 84 6.98 9.09 4.02
CA LYS A 84 7.64 9.31 2.72
C LYS A 84 9.04 8.68 2.69
N ARG A 85 9.83 8.84 3.76
CA ARG A 85 11.14 8.19 3.89
C ARG A 85 11.08 6.67 3.96
N MET A 86 10.09 6.14 4.67
CA MET A 86 9.92 4.69 4.82
C MET A 86 9.45 4.01 3.53
N MET A 87 8.71 4.72 2.69
CA MET A 87 8.21 4.21 1.42
C MET A 87 9.27 4.09 0.33
N VAL A 88 10.42 4.77 0.46
CA VAL A 88 11.48 4.72 -0.55
C VAL A 88 12.00 3.28 -0.70
N MET A 89 11.89 2.76 -1.90
CA MET A 89 12.36 1.41 -2.30
C MET A 89 13.61 1.51 -3.16
N GLU A 90 13.66 2.47 -4.07
CA GLU A 90 14.78 2.74 -4.95
C GLU A 90 14.99 4.25 -5.07
N ASP A 91 16.24 4.67 -5.05
CA ASP A 91 16.66 6.08 -5.23
C ASP A 91 17.99 6.08 -5.97
N ASN A 92 17.96 6.44 -7.24
CA ASN A 92 19.12 6.43 -8.15
C ASN A 92 19.13 7.69 -9.02
N ASP A 93 20.12 7.80 -9.93
CA ASP A 93 20.30 9.00 -10.76
C ASP A 93 19.19 9.20 -11.81
N ASP A 94 18.39 8.18 -12.12
CA ASP A 94 17.33 8.23 -13.13
C ASP A 94 15.95 8.49 -12.50
N TYR A 95 15.62 7.77 -11.43
CA TYR A 95 14.32 7.90 -10.78
C TYR A 95 14.37 7.58 -9.27
N LYS A 96 13.32 8.00 -8.59
CA LYS A 96 13.05 7.58 -7.22
C LYS A 96 11.70 6.89 -7.15
N LEU A 97 11.70 5.64 -6.71
CA LEU A 97 10.49 4.84 -6.55
C LEU A 97 10.17 4.67 -5.07
N SER A 98 8.97 5.07 -4.71
CA SER A 98 8.39 4.90 -3.38
C SER A 98 7.14 4.03 -3.45
N GLY A 99 7.03 3.02 -2.59
CA GLY A 99 5.88 2.14 -2.66
C GLY A 99 5.74 1.17 -1.49
N LYS A 100 4.66 0.40 -1.54
CA LYS A 100 4.38 -0.67 -0.59
C LYS A 100 3.65 -1.82 -1.26
N THR A 101 4.09 -3.02 -0.96
CA THR A 101 3.39 -4.25 -1.36
C THR A 101 2.35 -4.66 -0.34
N GLY A 102 1.26 -5.25 -0.81
CA GLY A 102 0.23 -5.87 0.01
C GLY A 102 -0.08 -7.29 -0.48
N TRP A 103 -0.55 -8.15 0.40
CA TRP A 103 -1.06 -9.47 0.08
C TRP A 103 -2.14 -9.84 1.10
N SER A 104 -3.30 -10.13 0.60
CA SER A 104 -4.44 -10.60 1.39
C SER A 104 -5.01 -11.88 0.79
N ILE A 105 -5.72 -12.65 1.61
CA ILE A 105 -6.44 -13.84 1.16
C ILE A 105 -7.90 -13.68 1.57
N ARG A 106 -8.81 -13.64 0.60
CA ARG A 106 -10.24 -13.50 0.83
C ARG A 106 -10.99 -14.66 0.22
N ASN A 107 -11.77 -15.37 1.05
CA ASN A 107 -12.54 -16.53 0.58
C ASN A 107 -11.68 -17.52 -0.22
N GLY A 108 -10.43 -17.73 0.22
CA GLY A 108 -9.46 -18.59 -0.46
C GLY A 108 -8.79 -17.98 -1.70
N ASN A 109 -9.17 -16.77 -2.13
CA ASN A 109 -8.58 -16.09 -3.26
C ASN A 109 -7.44 -15.15 -2.82
N ASN A 110 -6.29 -15.31 -3.45
CA ASN A 110 -5.15 -14.44 -3.23
C ASN A 110 -5.33 -13.12 -3.96
N ASN A 111 -5.04 -12.02 -3.27
CA ASN A 111 -5.11 -10.68 -3.81
C ASN A 111 -3.81 -9.94 -3.47
N GLY A 112 -3.04 -9.59 -4.48
CA GLY A 112 -1.73 -8.96 -4.35
C GLY A 112 -1.74 -7.52 -4.82
N TRP A 113 -1.11 -6.62 -4.05
CA TRP A 113 -1.01 -5.20 -4.36
C TRP A 113 0.45 -4.74 -4.42
N PHE A 114 0.71 -3.81 -5.32
CA PHE A 114 1.87 -2.94 -5.26
C PHE A 114 1.42 -1.52 -5.61
N VAL A 115 1.56 -0.60 -4.66
CA VAL A 115 1.06 0.77 -4.78
C VAL A 115 2.17 1.76 -4.45
N GLY A 116 2.18 2.91 -5.11
CA GLY A 116 3.24 3.87 -4.89
C GLY A 116 3.28 4.99 -5.92
N TYR A 117 4.44 5.62 -6.01
CA TYR A 117 4.73 6.66 -7.01
C TYR A 117 6.20 6.62 -7.42
N VAL A 118 6.46 7.11 -8.64
CA VAL A 118 7.79 7.29 -9.21
C VAL A 118 8.01 8.77 -9.51
N GLU A 119 9.10 9.32 -9.01
CA GLU A 119 9.59 10.66 -9.32
C GLU A 119 10.67 10.52 -10.40
N HIS A 120 10.44 11.08 -11.58
CA HIS A 120 11.37 11.07 -12.72
C HIS A 120 11.24 12.37 -13.53
N GLN A 121 12.37 13.02 -13.83
CA GLN A 121 12.44 14.24 -14.68
C GLN A 121 11.43 15.32 -14.28
N ASN A 122 11.35 15.67 -12.98
CA ASN A 122 10.41 16.66 -12.41
C ASN A 122 8.92 16.32 -12.58
N LYS A 123 8.59 15.05 -12.85
CA LYS A 123 7.23 14.52 -12.89
C LYS A 123 7.06 13.43 -11.85
N THR A 124 5.83 13.29 -11.37
CA THR A 124 5.46 12.21 -10.44
C THR A 124 4.36 11.36 -11.07
N TYR A 125 4.59 10.06 -11.13
CA TYR A 125 3.67 9.08 -11.67
C TYR A 125 3.18 8.19 -10.55
N PHE A 126 1.86 8.09 -10.37
CA PHE A 126 1.25 7.26 -9.34
C PHE A 126 0.77 5.95 -9.94
N PHE A 127 0.91 4.87 -9.17
CA PHE A 127 0.48 3.56 -9.61
C PHE A 127 -0.21 2.76 -8.50
N ALA A 128 -1.14 1.92 -8.91
CA ALA A 128 -1.79 0.93 -8.05
C ALA A 128 -2.00 -0.35 -8.85
N THR A 129 -1.06 -1.26 -8.76
CA THR A 129 -1.13 -2.58 -9.39
C THR A 129 -1.83 -3.54 -8.45
N ASN A 130 -2.87 -4.19 -8.96
CA ASN A 130 -3.56 -5.26 -8.27
C ASN A 130 -3.51 -6.53 -9.13
N VAL A 131 -3.17 -7.64 -8.53
CA VAL A 131 -3.06 -8.94 -9.22
C VAL A 131 -3.81 -10.03 -8.44
N GLU A 132 -4.56 -10.82 -9.17
CA GLU A 132 -5.24 -12.01 -8.67
C GLU A 132 -4.77 -13.21 -9.50
N PRO A 133 -4.21 -14.25 -8.89
CA PRO A 133 -3.72 -15.40 -9.63
C PRO A 133 -4.88 -16.25 -10.12
N ASN A 134 -4.75 -16.83 -11.30
CA ASN A 134 -5.65 -17.89 -11.73
C ASN A 134 -5.33 -19.21 -11.00
N LYS A 135 -6.14 -20.25 -11.20
CA LYS A 135 -6.03 -21.53 -10.49
C LYS A 135 -4.72 -22.28 -10.76
N ASP A 136 -4.13 -22.06 -11.95
CA ASP A 136 -2.93 -22.77 -12.41
C ASP A 136 -1.65 -21.94 -12.20
N PHE A 137 -1.75 -20.81 -11.49
CA PHE A 137 -0.63 -19.92 -11.26
C PHE A 137 0.37 -20.51 -10.24
N ASP A 138 1.66 -20.46 -10.56
CA ASP A 138 2.73 -20.83 -9.62
C ASP A 138 2.83 -19.82 -8.47
N MET A 139 2.29 -20.19 -7.32
CA MET A 139 2.26 -19.33 -6.14
C MET A 139 3.65 -18.96 -5.58
N ASN A 140 4.72 -19.65 -5.96
CA ASN A 140 6.08 -19.23 -5.62
C ASN A 140 6.48 -17.92 -6.31
N LEU A 141 5.86 -17.59 -7.44
CA LEU A 141 6.06 -16.34 -8.16
C LEU A 141 5.19 -15.19 -7.65
N PHE A 142 4.13 -15.49 -6.89
CA PHE A 142 3.15 -14.48 -6.45
C PHE A 142 3.75 -13.32 -5.64
N PRO A 143 4.74 -13.51 -4.77
CA PRO A 143 5.40 -12.40 -4.08
C PRO A 143 6.07 -11.38 -5.02
N ARG A 144 6.50 -11.82 -6.22
CA ARG A 144 7.21 -10.99 -7.20
C ARG A 144 6.29 -10.36 -8.23
N ILE A 145 5.32 -11.12 -8.75
CA ILE A 145 4.54 -10.74 -9.94
C ILE A 145 3.89 -9.36 -9.84
N ARG A 146 3.41 -8.95 -8.67
CA ARG A 146 2.81 -7.63 -8.43
C ARG A 146 3.82 -6.49 -8.66
N LYS A 147 5.10 -6.70 -8.28
CA LYS A 147 6.17 -5.74 -8.59
C LYS A 147 6.60 -5.84 -10.04
N ASP A 148 6.88 -7.04 -10.52
CA ASP A 148 7.34 -7.28 -11.90
C ASP A 148 6.36 -6.69 -12.93
N ALA A 149 5.04 -6.83 -12.71
CA ALA A 149 4.02 -6.21 -13.55
C ALA A 149 4.08 -4.68 -13.56
N THR A 150 4.31 -4.08 -12.39
CA THR A 150 4.46 -2.62 -12.26
C THR A 150 5.71 -2.13 -12.98
N TYR A 151 6.86 -2.75 -12.71
CA TYR A 151 8.13 -2.36 -13.36
C TYR A 151 8.03 -2.45 -14.86
N LYS A 152 7.51 -3.58 -15.38
CA LYS A 152 7.30 -3.75 -16.82
C LYS A 152 6.39 -2.68 -17.43
N ALA A 153 5.34 -2.29 -16.74
CA ALA A 153 4.46 -1.21 -17.20
C ALA A 153 5.20 0.14 -17.23
N LEU A 154 5.95 0.46 -16.17
CA LEU A 154 6.74 1.70 -16.08
C LEU A 154 7.84 1.76 -17.16
N GLU A 155 8.51 0.64 -17.45
CA GLU A 155 9.48 0.50 -18.55
C GLU A 155 8.83 0.73 -19.91
N GLN A 156 7.69 0.08 -20.19
CA GLN A 156 6.95 0.24 -21.44
C GLN A 156 6.46 1.69 -21.63
N MET A 157 6.12 2.38 -20.57
CA MET A 157 5.76 3.80 -20.56
C MET A 157 6.99 4.73 -20.63
N ARG A 158 8.21 4.19 -20.58
CA ARG A 158 9.49 4.93 -20.57
C ARG A 158 9.59 5.88 -19.38
N ILE A 159 9.02 5.50 -18.25
CA ILE A 159 9.11 6.25 -16.99
C ILE A 159 10.38 5.85 -16.26
N ILE A 160 10.76 4.59 -16.36
CA ILE A 160 12.03 4.04 -15.87
C ILE A 160 12.72 3.26 -17.00
N LYS A 161 14.00 2.97 -16.82
CA LYS A 161 14.81 2.17 -17.77
C LYS A 161 14.95 0.74 -17.29
#